data_c65c545165030cfaaa03074584796ee6
#
_entry.id   c65c545165030cfaaa03074584796ee6
#
_cell.length_a   1.000
_cell.length_b   1.000
_cell.length_c   1.000
_cell.angle_alpha   90.00
_cell.angle_beta   90.00
_cell.angle_gamma   90.00
#
_symmetry.space_group_name_H-M   'P 1'
#
loop_
_entity.id
_entity.type
_entity.pdbx_description
1 polymer ?
#
loop_
_entity_poly.entity_id
_entity_poly.type
_entity_poly.pdbx_seq_one_letter_code
_entity_poly.pdbx_strand_id
1 'polypeptide(L)'
;MKKTANIHDPSFKDTFSRRTFLSGGAAAFSGMVVAPHLVRGATANGKIAVGMIGCGGRGGWIANHFKAHGGYEITACADYFQDKVDAFGEKHGIDASRRFTGLNGYKKLLECGNLDAVIIKSPPCFHPQQIADAVDAGKHVYAAKPVAVDAPGCRTVAESGKRATKNKQVVFVDFQHRNDPFLQETVKRLHEGVLGKITFGEAFNHSGECGVKPGPDTPETRLKNWLLYKALSGDYMVEINIHSVDMMHWMMQKPPLSAIGSGGRTSKSPVGDNWDYLGVLYQYANDVPVTFTSKRYNDGAGEQDKHQIVELYGTDGRLHTKYAGRCMILGRNPYKGGKTTTLYRDGAVA
;
A
#
# COMPACT_ATOMS: atom_id res chain seq x y z
N MET A 1 65.10 -5.09 -24.34
CA MET A 1 64.72 -6.39 -24.86
C MET A 1 63.68 -7.02 -23.92
N LYS A 2 62.42 -6.94 -24.26
CA LYS A 2 61.35 -7.79 -23.66
C LYS A 2 60.38 -8.07 -24.80
N LYS A 3 60.15 -9.35 -25.06
CA LYS A 3 59.36 -9.90 -26.14
C LYS A 3 57.87 -9.71 -25.87
N THR A 4 57.17 -9.14 -26.84
CA THR A 4 55.72 -9.17 -26.98
C THR A 4 55.31 -10.54 -27.49
N ALA A 5 54.40 -11.21 -26.78
CA ALA A 5 53.79 -12.42 -27.24
C ALA A 5 52.46 -12.08 -27.96
N ASN A 6 52.40 -12.40 -29.25
CA ASN A 6 51.20 -12.42 -30.05
C ASN A 6 50.44 -13.69 -29.76
N ILE A 7 49.17 -13.58 -29.37
CA ILE A 7 48.22 -14.73 -29.31
C ILE A 7 47.04 -14.36 -30.22
N HIS A 8 47.12 -14.78 -31.49
CA HIS A 8 45.99 -15.00 -32.36
C HIS A 8 45.79 -16.51 -32.47
N ASP A 9 44.71 -17.03 -31.84
CA ASP A 9 44.18 -18.37 -32.09
C ASP A 9 42.81 -18.22 -32.74
N PRO A 10 42.60 -18.66 -33.97
CA PRO A 10 41.33 -18.51 -34.72
C PRO A 10 40.42 -19.73 -34.64
N SER A 11 40.15 -20.33 -33.47
CA SER A 11 39.35 -21.54 -33.37
C SER A 11 38.18 -21.49 -32.39
N PHE A 12 37.51 -20.31 -32.20
CA PHE A 12 36.24 -20.31 -31.49
C PHE A 12 35.17 -19.62 -32.37
N LYS A 13 34.61 -20.42 -33.29
CA LYS A 13 33.33 -20.13 -33.92
C LYS A 13 32.23 -20.90 -33.18
N ASP A 14 31.81 -20.37 -32.05
CA ASP A 14 30.53 -20.77 -31.46
C ASP A 14 29.42 -19.88 -31.98
N THR A 15 28.72 -20.38 -32.96
CA THR A 15 27.49 -19.84 -33.50
C THR A 15 26.36 -20.07 -32.50
N PHE A 16 26.18 -19.16 -31.56
CA PHE A 16 24.95 -19.09 -30.77
C PHE A 16 23.82 -18.60 -31.68
N SER A 17 22.99 -19.56 -32.14
CA SER A 17 21.81 -19.23 -32.94
C SER A 17 20.73 -18.62 -32.06
N ARG A 18 19.94 -17.67 -32.61
CA ARG A 18 18.78 -17.08 -31.92
C ARG A 18 17.77 -18.12 -31.42
N ARG A 19 17.72 -19.31 -32.06
CA ARG A 19 16.87 -20.43 -31.64
C ARG A 19 17.37 -21.09 -30.35
N THR A 20 18.69 -21.20 -30.15
CA THR A 20 19.30 -21.77 -28.94
C THR A 20 19.12 -20.84 -27.76
N PHE A 21 19.12 -19.50 -27.96
CA PHE A 21 18.83 -18.51 -26.92
C PHE A 21 17.35 -18.54 -26.49
N LEU A 22 16.42 -18.72 -27.41
CA LEU A 22 14.98 -18.79 -27.09
C LEU A 22 14.57 -20.11 -26.44
N SER A 23 15.23 -21.23 -26.80
CA SER A 23 14.95 -22.52 -26.14
C SER A 23 15.59 -22.64 -24.76
N GLY A 24 16.75 -22.03 -24.52
CA GLY A 24 17.40 -21.96 -23.21
C GLY A 24 16.70 -20.98 -22.25
N GLY A 25 16.17 -19.84 -22.76
CA GLY A 25 15.43 -18.87 -22.00
C GLY A 25 14.04 -19.37 -21.52
N ALA A 26 13.36 -20.15 -22.37
CA ALA A 26 12.05 -20.72 -22.02
C ALA A 26 12.15 -21.79 -20.91
N ALA A 27 13.26 -22.53 -20.83
CA ALA A 27 13.48 -23.52 -19.78
C ALA A 27 13.88 -22.90 -18.43
N ALA A 28 14.49 -21.70 -18.41
CA ALA A 28 14.85 -21.00 -17.18
C ALA A 28 13.68 -20.20 -16.57
N PHE A 29 12.68 -19.80 -17.38
CA PHE A 29 11.47 -19.12 -16.89
C PHE A 29 10.35 -20.08 -16.46
N SER A 30 10.35 -21.32 -16.91
CA SER A 30 9.36 -22.33 -16.50
C SER A 30 9.59 -22.87 -15.07
N GLY A 31 10.70 -22.55 -14.42
CA GLY A 31 10.99 -22.94 -13.03
C GLY A 31 10.57 -21.94 -11.97
N MET A 32 10.11 -20.74 -12.33
CA MET A 32 9.64 -19.70 -11.39
C MET A 32 8.11 -19.53 -11.33
N VAL A 33 7.34 -20.32 -12.04
CA VAL A 33 5.93 -20.49 -11.73
C VAL A 33 5.90 -21.41 -10.53
N VAL A 34 5.82 -20.86 -9.32
CA VAL A 34 5.51 -21.62 -8.11
C VAL A 34 4.16 -22.27 -8.39
N ALA A 35 4.18 -23.57 -8.66
CA ALA A 35 2.97 -24.30 -8.95
C ALA A 35 2.02 -24.16 -7.75
N PRO A 36 0.74 -23.81 -7.94
CA PRO A 36 -0.20 -23.51 -6.85
C PRO A 36 -0.34 -24.64 -5.81
N HIS A 37 0.09 -25.85 -6.12
CA HIS A 37 0.02 -27.03 -5.25
C HIS A 37 1.20 -27.18 -4.27
N LEU A 38 2.18 -26.27 -4.26
CA LEU A 38 3.27 -26.27 -3.26
C LEU A 38 2.95 -25.43 -2.01
N VAL A 39 1.80 -24.74 -1.99
CA VAL A 39 1.29 -24.11 -0.76
C VAL A 39 0.65 -25.23 0.07
N ARG A 40 1.32 -25.70 1.11
CA ARG A 40 0.72 -26.58 2.11
C ARG A 40 -0.43 -25.83 2.76
N GLY A 41 -1.67 -26.26 2.52
CA GLY A 41 -2.90 -25.64 3.03
C GLY A 41 -3.93 -25.34 1.94
N ALA A 42 -3.67 -25.68 0.67
CA ALA A 42 -4.72 -25.60 -0.35
C ALA A 42 -5.95 -26.41 0.13
N THR A 43 -7.08 -25.73 0.27
CA THR A 43 -8.39 -26.37 0.49
C THR A 43 -8.63 -27.38 -0.64
N ALA A 44 -9.55 -28.33 -0.43
CA ALA A 44 -9.87 -29.40 -1.41
C ALA A 44 -10.13 -28.88 -2.85
N ASN A 45 -10.36 -27.59 -3.02
CA ASN A 45 -10.57 -26.89 -4.31
C ASN A 45 -9.35 -26.10 -4.80
N GLY A 46 -8.21 -26.18 -4.14
CA GLY A 46 -7.01 -25.41 -4.52
C GLY A 46 -7.04 -23.91 -4.23
N LYS A 47 -8.04 -23.41 -3.49
CA LYS A 47 -8.15 -22.00 -3.09
C LYS A 47 -7.40 -21.74 -1.79
N ILE A 48 -6.84 -20.51 -1.67
CA ILE A 48 -6.22 -20.02 -0.44
C ILE A 48 -7.33 -19.59 0.53
N ALA A 49 -7.35 -20.18 1.72
CA ALA A 49 -8.31 -19.85 2.77
C ALA A 49 -7.87 -18.59 3.52
N VAL A 50 -8.74 -17.59 3.54
CA VAL A 50 -8.43 -16.25 4.07
C VAL A 50 -9.39 -15.85 5.19
N GLY A 51 -8.84 -15.30 6.29
CA GLY A 51 -9.60 -14.65 7.35
C GLY A 51 -9.65 -13.13 7.17
N MET A 52 -10.81 -12.52 7.40
CA MET A 52 -10.98 -11.07 7.36
C MET A 52 -10.95 -10.49 8.78
N ILE A 53 -10.05 -9.55 9.05
CA ILE A 53 -10.00 -8.77 10.30
C ILE A 53 -10.36 -7.33 9.95
N GLY A 54 -11.54 -6.88 10.38
CA GLY A 54 -12.13 -5.59 10.00
C GLY A 54 -13.17 -5.75 8.88
N CYS A 55 -14.45 -5.91 9.27
CA CYS A 55 -15.60 -6.20 8.40
C CYS A 55 -16.32 -4.95 7.90
N GLY A 56 -15.73 -3.76 8.07
CA GLY A 56 -16.29 -2.49 7.61
C GLY A 56 -16.29 -2.34 6.08
N GLY A 57 -16.65 -1.13 5.60
CA GLY A 57 -16.78 -0.86 4.16
C GLY A 57 -15.55 -1.23 3.32
N ARG A 58 -14.34 -0.87 3.77
CA ARG A 58 -13.09 -1.22 3.07
C ARG A 58 -12.81 -2.72 3.12
N GLY A 59 -13.08 -3.40 4.26
CA GLY A 59 -12.94 -4.85 4.38
C GLY A 59 -13.84 -5.57 3.39
N GLY A 60 -15.14 -5.19 3.34
CA GLY A 60 -16.10 -5.75 2.39
C GLY A 60 -15.72 -5.53 0.92
N TRP A 61 -15.18 -4.35 0.59
CA TRP A 61 -14.71 -4.04 -0.76
C TRP A 61 -13.52 -4.93 -1.16
N ILE A 62 -12.50 -5.04 -0.31
CA ILE A 62 -11.33 -5.92 -0.55
C ILE A 62 -11.75 -7.39 -0.65
N ALA A 63 -12.64 -7.87 0.24
CA ALA A 63 -13.13 -9.25 0.19
C ALA A 63 -13.78 -9.59 -1.16
N ASN A 64 -14.54 -8.65 -1.72
CA ASN A 64 -15.14 -8.85 -3.05
C ASN A 64 -14.07 -9.02 -4.15
N HIS A 65 -12.95 -8.28 -4.08
CA HIS A 65 -11.86 -8.43 -5.04
C HIS A 65 -11.14 -9.78 -4.90
N PHE A 66 -10.82 -10.19 -3.68
CA PHE A 66 -10.25 -11.51 -3.45
C PHE A 66 -11.16 -12.63 -3.96
N LYS A 67 -12.48 -12.50 -3.74
CA LYS A 67 -13.47 -13.44 -4.25
C LYS A 67 -13.54 -13.42 -5.79
N ALA A 68 -13.52 -12.23 -6.40
CA ALA A 68 -13.56 -12.07 -7.85
C ALA A 68 -12.32 -12.64 -8.55
N HIS A 69 -11.16 -12.63 -7.90
CA HIS A 69 -9.93 -13.27 -8.40
C HIS A 69 -10.07 -14.81 -8.57
N GLY A 70 -10.95 -15.43 -7.78
CA GLY A 70 -11.27 -16.87 -7.89
C GLY A 70 -10.30 -17.81 -7.16
N GLY A 71 -9.08 -17.39 -6.85
CA GLY A 71 -8.07 -18.19 -6.14
C GLY A 71 -8.14 -18.14 -4.62
N TYR A 72 -9.12 -17.40 -4.05
CA TYR A 72 -9.26 -17.18 -2.61
C TYR A 72 -10.67 -17.51 -2.12
N GLU A 73 -10.76 -17.93 -0.86
CA GLU A 73 -12.00 -18.14 -0.16
C GLU A 73 -11.96 -17.47 1.21
N ILE A 74 -12.95 -16.62 1.50
CA ILE A 74 -13.04 -15.98 2.82
C ILE A 74 -13.75 -16.95 3.75
N THR A 75 -13.03 -17.55 4.68
CA THR A 75 -13.53 -18.65 5.54
C THR A 75 -13.78 -18.27 6.98
N ALA A 76 -13.31 -17.10 7.43
CA ALA A 76 -13.51 -16.60 8.78
C ALA A 76 -13.54 -15.07 8.79
N CYS A 77 -14.18 -14.46 9.79
CA CYS A 77 -14.16 -13.01 9.94
C CYS A 77 -14.15 -12.56 11.41
N ALA A 78 -13.56 -11.39 11.66
CA ALA A 78 -13.51 -10.75 12.97
C ALA A 78 -13.68 -9.23 12.84
N ASP A 79 -14.48 -8.65 13.73
CA ASP A 79 -14.61 -7.19 13.91
C ASP A 79 -14.93 -6.89 15.37
N TYR A 80 -14.74 -5.64 15.79
CA TYR A 80 -15.17 -5.25 17.14
C TYR A 80 -16.70 -5.31 17.29
N PHE A 81 -17.44 -4.92 16.25
CA PHE A 81 -18.89 -4.78 16.26
C PHE A 81 -19.59 -6.04 15.75
N GLN A 82 -20.53 -6.57 16.55
CA GLN A 82 -21.30 -7.77 16.18
C GLN A 82 -22.09 -7.59 14.88
N ASP A 83 -22.74 -6.44 14.70
CA ASP A 83 -23.51 -6.13 13.49
C ASP A 83 -22.64 -6.17 12.21
N LYS A 84 -21.37 -5.79 12.32
CA LYS A 84 -20.41 -5.86 11.21
C LYS A 84 -20.01 -7.29 10.90
N VAL A 85 -19.76 -8.07 11.93
CA VAL A 85 -19.40 -9.49 11.79
C VAL A 85 -20.54 -10.27 11.15
N ASP A 86 -21.77 -10.08 11.63
CA ASP A 86 -22.95 -10.81 11.13
C ASP A 86 -23.24 -10.44 9.67
N ALA A 87 -23.35 -9.15 9.37
CA ALA A 87 -23.60 -8.69 8.00
C ALA A 87 -22.51 -9.15 7.00
N PHE A 88 -21.24 -9.14 7.42
CA PHE A 88 -20.14 -9.63 6.60
C PHE A 88 -20.19 -11.14 6.44
N GLY A 89 -20.42 -11.87 7.54
CA GLY A 89 -20.49 -13.32 7.56
C GLY A 89 -21.63 -13.87 6.68
N GLU A 90 -22.80 -13.26 6.77
CA GLU A 90 -23.96 -13.61 5.92
C GLU A 90 -23.66 -13.36 4.45
N LYS A 91 -23.16 -12.18 4.13
CA LYS A 91 -22.83 -11.79 2.75
C LYS A 91 -21.82 -12.73 2.08
N HIS A 92 -20.87 -13.24 2.83
CA HIS A 92 -19.77 -14.07 2.31
C HIS A 92 -19.99 -15.56 2.56
N GLY A 93 -21.09 -15.97 3.20
CA GLY A 93 -21.42 -17.38 3.50
C GLY A 93 -20.51 -18.00 4.54
N ILE A 94 -20.01 -17.22 5.51
CA ILE A 94 -19.13 -17.70 6.57
C ILE A 94 -19.99 -18.33 7.67
N ASP A 95 -19.62 -19.53 8.11
CA ASP A 95 -20.29 -20.22 9.23
C ASP A 95 -20.27 -19.36 10.51
N ALA A 96 -21.34 -19.41 11.31
CA ALA A 96 -21.45 -18.62 12.53
C ALA A 96 -20.35 -18.94 13.55
N SER A 97 -19.87 -20.19 13.60
CA SER A 97 -18.77 -20.61 14.47
C SER A 97 -17.41 -20.02 14.08
N ARG A 98 -17.31 -19.40 12.91
CA ARG A 98 -16.10 -18.75 12.38
C ARG A 98 -16.24 -17.22 12.28
N ARG A 99 -17.22 -16.65 12.99
CA ARG A 99 -17.48 -15.21 13.11
C ARG A 99 -17.13 -14.77 14.52
N PHE A 100 -16.19 -13.84 14.67
CA PHE A 100 -15.65 -13.47 15.97
C PHE A 100 -15.79 -11.97 16.23
N THR A 101 -16.15 -11.60 17.46
CA THR A 101 -16.36 -10.20 17.88
C THR A 101 -15.43 -9.76 19.00
N GLY A 102 -15.32 -8.43 19.16
CA GLY A 102 -14.55 -7.79 20.21
C GLY A 102 -13.06 -7.62 19.84
N LEU A 103 -12.33 -6.93 20.74
CA LEU A 103 -10.91 -6.59 20.51
C LEU A 103 -10.01 -7.82 20.31
N ASN A 104 -10.35 -8.94 20.94
CA ASN A 104 -9.60 -10.20 20.85
C ASN A 104 -10.22 -11.20 19.87
N GLY A 105 -11.29 -10.84 19.16
CA GLY A 105 -11.93 -11.71 18.17
C GLY A 105 -10.98 -12.21 17.10
N TYR A 106 -10.05 -11.36 16.65
CA TYR A 106 -9.03 -11.72 15.67
C TYR A 106 -8.10 -12.85 16.15
N LYS A 107 -7.81 -12.96 17.46
CA LYS A 107 -6.98 -14.06 18.02
C LYS A 107 -7.66 -15.40 17.83
N LYS A 108 -8.96 -15.48 18.12
CA LYS A 108 -9.77 -16.68 17.85
C LYS A 108 -9.83 -17.01 16.37
N LEU A 109 -9.88 -15.99 15.50
CA LEU A 109 -9.79 -16.19 14.05
C LEU A 109 -8.44 -16.81 13.66
N LEU A 110 -7.32 -16.37 14.24
CA LEU A 110 -5.98 -16.94 13.95
C LEU A 110 -5.86 -18.41 14.39
N GLU A 111 -6.62 -18.84 15.39
CA GLU A 111 -6.67 -20.22 15.88
C GLU A 111 -7.50 -21.15 14.98
N CYS A 112 -8.26 -20.60 14.01
CA CYS A 112 -9.05 -21.40 13.08
C CYS A 112 -8.15 -22.34 12.27
N GLY A 113 -8.48 -23.63 12.29
CA GLY A 113 -7.90 -24.59 11.36
C GLY A 113 -8.21 -24.21 9.91
N ASN A 114 -7.38 -24.68 8.97
CA ASN A 114 -7.53 -24.42 7.54
C ASN A 114 -7.62 -22.92 7.18
N LEU A 115 -6.74 -22.12 7.74
CA LEU A 115 -6.55 -20.71 7.44
C LEU A 115 -5.12 -20.48 6.99
N ASP A 116 -4.92 -20.01 5.74
CA ASP A 116 -3.61 -19.79 5.14
C ASP A 116 -3.14 -18.35 5.33
N ALA A 117 -4.05 -17.39 5.22
CA ALA A 117 -3.75 -15.97 5.23
C ALA A 117 -4.81 -15.15 5.96
N VAL A 118 -4.44 -13.93 6.33
CA VAL A 118 -5.37 -12.94 6.88
C VAL A 118 -5.30 -11.63 6.11
N ILE A 119 -6.44 -10.97 5.97
CA ILE A 119 -6.58 -9.61 5.47
C ILE A 119 -6.89 -8.72 6.66
N ILE A 120 -6.03 -7.73 6.93
CA ILE A 120 -6.17 -6.82 8.07
C ILE A 120 -6.64 -5.45 7.56
N LYS A 121 -7.86 -5.06 7.91
CA LYS A 121 -8.53 -3.80 7.52
C LYS A 121 -9.18 -3.09 8.72
N SER A 122 -8.71 -3.40 9.93
CA SER A 122 -9.05 -2.70 11.18
C SER A 122 -8.47 -1.28 11.18
N PRO A 123 -8.77 -0.43 12.17
CA PRO A 123 -8.06 0.83 12.38
C PRO A 123 -6.56 0.63 12.59
N PRO A 124 -5.70 1.53 12.05
CA PRO A 124 -4.25 1.28 11.98
C PRO A 124 -3.53 1.18 13.32
N CYS A 125 -4.11 1.67 14.41
CA CYS A 125 -3.56 1.47 15.76
C CYS A 125 -3.49 -0.01 16.17
N PHE A 126 -4.32 -0.88 15.57
CA PHE A 126 -4.33 -2.31 15.83
C PHE A 126 -3.42 -3.11 14.90
N HIS A 127 -3.00 -2.55 13.77
CA HIS A 127 -2.23 -3.26 12.75
C HIS A 127 -0.93 -3.88 13.28
N PRO A 128 -0.09 -3.17 14.07
CA PRO A 128 1.19 -3.73 14.50
C PRO A 128 1.03 -5.05 15.26
N GLN A 129 0.11 -5.09 16.23
CA GLN A 129 -0.12 -6.29 17.02
C GLN A 129 -0.79 -7.39 16.19
N GLN A 130 -1.78 -7.05 15.37
CA GLN A 130 -2.48 -8.02 14.53
C GLN A 130 -1.56 -8.65 13.48
N ILE A 131 -0.63 -7.86 12.89
CA ILE A 131 0.39 -8.37 11.96
C ILE A 131 1.37 -9.29 12.69
N ALA A 132 1.85 -8.89 13.87
CA ALA A 132 2.78 -9.69 14.65
C ALA A 132 2.16 -11.04 15.04
N ASP A 133 0.95 -11.03 15.61
CA ASP A 133 0.25 -12.23 16.02
C ASP A 133 -0.08 -13.16 14.83
N ALA A 134 -0.42 -12.59 13.67
CA ALA A 134 -0.68 -13.36 12.46
C ALA A 134 0.59 -14.06 11.94
N VAL A 135 1.72 -13.34 11.93
CA VAL A 135 3.02 -13.91 11.55
C VAL A 135 3.42 -15.03 12.51
N ASP A 136 3.26 -14.80 13.82
CA ASP A 136 3.61 -15.78 14.85
C ASP A 136 2.69 -17.03 14.80
N ALA A 137 1.42 -16.84 14.35
CA ALA A 137 0.48 -17.93 14.05
C ALA A 137 0.73 -18.63 12.70
N GLY A 138 1.80 -18.30 12.00
CA GLY A 138 2.18 -18.96 10.73
C GLY A 138 1.37 -18.50 9.52
N LYS A 139 0.61 -17.38 9.60
CA LYS A 139 -0.27 -16.91 8.51
C LYS A 139 0.43 -15.92 7.59
N HIS A 140 0.09 -15.96 6.29
CA HIS A 140 0.38 -14.88 5.38
C HIS A 140 -0.49 -13.66 5.70
N VAL A 141 -0.01 -12.46 5.43
CA VAL A 141 -0.70 -11.21 5.80
C VAL A 141 -0.84 -10.28 4.61
N TYR A 142 -2.06 -9.82 4.36
CA TYR A 142 -2.37 -8.67 3.54
C TYR A 142 -2.91 -7.56 4.45
N ALA A 143 -2.13 -6.51 4.67
CA ALA A 143 -2.47 -5.43 5.59
C ALA A 143 -2.81 -4.12 4.85
N ALA A 144 -3.80 -3.38 5.35
CA ALA A 144 -4.03 -2.03 4.88
C ALA A 144 -2.86 -1.09 5.24
N LYS A 145 -2.66 -0.07 4.40
CA LYS A 145 -1.96 1.14 4.82
C LYS A 145 -2.84 1.93 5.81
N PRO A 146 -2.29 2.76 6.67
CA PRO A 146 -0.90 2.76 7.13
C PRO A 146 -0.61 1.55 8.02
N VAL A 147 0.63 1.17 8.11
CA VAL A 147 1.04 -0.03 8.87
C VAL A 147 0.93 0.16 10.38
N ALA A 148 0.96 1.39 10.86
CA ALA A 148 0.88 1.79 12.25
C ALA A 148 0.49 3.27 12.36
N VAL A 149 0.26 3.76 13.57
CA VAL A 149 0.00 5.17 13.89
C VAL A 149 1.22 5.90 14.43
N ASP A 150 2.27 5.16 14.77
CA ASP A 150 3.48 5.69 15.42
C ASP A 150 4.76 4.93 15.03
N ALA A 151 5.90 5.45 15.45
CA ALA A 151 7.21 4.84 15.15
C ALA A 151 7.43 3.49 15.89
N PRO A 152 7.02 3.28 17.14
CA PRO A 152 7.06 1.96 17.77
C PRO A 152 6.31 0.90 16.98
N GLY A 153 5.08 1.19 16.57
CA GLY A 153 4.27 0.29 15.74
C GLY A 153 4.92 -0.02 14.40
N CYS A 154 5.51 0.99 13.73
CA CYS A 154 6.28 0.77 12.50
C CYS A 154 7.45 -0.19 12.71
N ARG A 155 8.17 -0.08 13.83
CA ARG A 155 9.26 -1.02 14.18
C ARG A 155 8.72 -2.44 14.38
N THR A 156 7.61 -2.60 15.10
CA THR A 156 6.95 -3.89 15.30
C THR A 156 6.61 -4.56 13.97
N VAL A 157 6.03 -3.80 13.03
CA VAL A 157 5.69 -4.31 11.70
C VAL A 157 6.95 -4.68 10.90
N ALA A 158 8.00 -3.86 10.95
CA ALA A 158 9.26 -4.15 10.26
C ALA A 158 9.91 -5.44 10.79
N GLU A 159 9.95 -5.64 12.10
CA GLU A 159 10.46 -6.88 12.70
C GLU A 159 9.58 -8.10 12.37
N SER A 160 8.26 -7.92 12.33
CA SER A 160 7.34 -8.97 11.91
C SER A 160 7.57 -9.36 10.44
N GLY A 161 7.82 -8.38 9.56
CA GLY A 161 8.19 -8.64 8.17
C GLY A 161 9.49 -9.45 8.02
N LYS A 162 10.51 -9.14 8.82
CA LYS A 162 11.77 -9.93 8.85
C LYS A 162 11.51 -11.37 9.30
N ARG A 163 10.70 -11.57 10.35
CA ARG A 163 10.32 -12.92 10.80
C ARG A 163 9.54 -13.67 9.73
N ALA A 164 8.57 -13.00 9.11
CA ALA A 164 7.78 -13.58 8.04
C ALA A 164 8.66 -14.06 6.87
N THR A 165 9.61 -13.23 6.42
CA THR A 165 10.56 -13.60 5.36
C THR A 165 11.36 -14.84 5.73
N LYS A 166 11.90 -14.90 6.98
CA LYS A 166 12.63 -16.07 7.48
C LYS A 166 11.75 -17.34 7.48
N ASN A 167 10.48 -17.19 7.79
CA ASN A 167 9.50 -18.29 7.86
C ASN A 167 8.84 -18.60 6.52
N LYS A 168 9.27 -17.97 5.40
CA LYS A 168 8.67 -18.10 4.06
C LYS A 168 7.20 -17.67 4.02
N GLN A 169 6.81 -16.75 4.89
CA GLN A 169 5.50 -16.10 4.87
C GLN A 169 5.58 -14.80 4.06
N VAL A 170 4.44 -14.33 3.60
CA VAL A 170 4.27 -13.03 2.92
C VAL A 170 3.61 -12.06 3.90
N VAL A 171 4.19 -10.87 4.05
CA VAL A 171 3.53 -9.69 4.62
C VAL A 171 3.48 -8.63 3.52
N PHE A 172 2.30 -8.39 2.99
CA PHE A 172 2.05 -7.41 1.94
C PHE A 172 1.26 -6.22 2.49
N VAL A 173 1.70 -5.01 2.16
CA VAL A 173 1.03 -3.76 2.57
C VAL A 173 0.37 -3.12 1.35
N ASP A 174 -0.90 -2.77 1.49
CA ASP A 174 -1.77 -2.21 0.44
C ASP A 174 -1.42 -0.74 0.13
N PHE A 175 -0.26 -0.52 -0.51
CA PHE A 175 0.07 0.76 -1.15
C PHE A 175 -0.30 0.68 -2.64
N GLN A 176 -1.56 0.89 -2.93
CA GLN A 176 -2.15 0.65 -4.26
C GLN A 176 -1.45 1.40 -5.42
N HIS A 177 -0.91 2.60 -5.17
CA HIS A 177 -0.17 3.36 -6.19
C HIS A 177 1.06 2.62 -6.72
N ARG A 178 1.72 1.83 -5.88
CA ARG A 178 2.92 1.08 -6.27
C ARG A 178 2.64 -0.04 -7.26
N ASN A 179 1.38 -0.43 -7.41
CA ASN A 179 0.94 -1.46 -8.35
C ASN A 179 0.34 -0.87 -9.65
N ASP A 180 0.27 0.45 -9.77
CA ASP A 180 -0.19 1.09 -11.02
C ASP A 180 0.90 1.05 -12.08
N PRO A 181 0.68 0.42 -13.25
CA PRO A 181 1.70 0.22 -14.26
C PRO A 181 2.19 1.53 -14.88
N PHE A 182 1.34 2.57 -14.96
CA PHE A 182 1.75 3.87 -15.48
C PHE A 182 2.63 4.62 -14.47
N LEU A 183 2.33 4.50 -13.17
CA LEU A 183 3.18 5.01 -12.11
C LEU A 183 4.52 4.29 -12.04
N GLN A 184 4.51 2.96 -12.13
CA GLN A 184 5.74 2.16 -12.17
C GLN A 184 6.66 2.59 -13.32
N GLU A 185 6.12 2.74 -14.53
CA GLU A 185 6.90 3.19 -15.68
C GLU A 185 7.37 4.65 -15.51
N THR A 186 6.52 5.53 -14.96
CA THR A 186 6.90 6.93 -14.70
C THR A 186 8.05 7.02 -13.71
N VAL A 187 7.98 6.27 -12.60
CA VAL A 187 9.03 6.24 -11.57
C VAL A 187 10.30 5.57 -12.09
N LYS A 188 10.20 4.52 -12.90
CA LYS A 188 11.34 3.90 -13.56
C LYS A 188 12.10 4.92 -14.41
N ARG A 189 11.42 5.67 -15.29
CA ARG A 189 12.03 6.72 -16.11
C ARG A 189 12.66 7.84 -15.28
N LEU A 190 12.01 8.22 -14.17
CA LEU A 190 12.58 9.17 -13.22
C LEU A 190 13.92 8.69 -12.67
N HIS A 191 13.99 7.42 -12.25
CA HIS A 191 15.22 6.82 -11.73
C HIS A 191 16.31 6.61 -12.80
N GLU A 192 15.92 6.52 -14.06
CA GLU A 192 16.82 6.53 -15.24
C GLU A 192 17.32 7.95 -15.58
N GLY A 193 16.91 8.97 -14.81
CA GLY A 193 17.42 10.34 -14.94
C GLY A 193 16.72 11.20 -15.98
N VAL A 194 15.50 10.87 -16.41
CA VAL A 194 14.76 11.58 -17.47
C VAL A 194 14.54 13.07 -17.20
N LEU A 195 14.54 13.49 -15.92
CA LEU A 195 14.39 14.91 -15.54
C LEU A 195 15.73 15.66 -15.45
N GLY A 196 16.87 15.00 -15.65
CA GLY A 196 18.19 15.58 -15.34
C GLY A 196 18.36 15.76 -13.84
N LYS A 197 18.97 16.85 -13.39
CA LYS A 197 19.11 17.18 -11.97
C LYS A 197 17.75 17.65 -11.44
N ILE A 198 17.19 16.94 -10.46
CA ILE A 198 15.97 17.38 -9.74
C ILE A 198 16.31 18.64 -8.94
N THR A 199 15.50 19.67 -9.04
CA THR A 199 15.70 20.99 -8.42
C THR A 199 14.75 21.24 -7.26
N PHE A 200 13.47 20.90 -7.40
CA PHE A 200 12.46 20.99 -6.34
C PHE A 200 11.26 20.09 -6.66
N GLY A 201 10.34 19.98 -5.70
CA GLY A 201 9.08 19.28 -5.89
C GLY A 201 7.93 19.84 -5.07
N GLU A 202 6.74 19.42 -5.44
CA GLU A 202 5.49 19.77 -4.75
C GLU A 202 4.61 18.53 -4.62
N ALA A 203 3.95 18.40 -3.47
CA ALA A 203 2.99 17.34 -3.25
C ALA A 203 1.75 17.88 -2.56
N PHE A 204 0.61 17.31 -2.93
CA PHE A 204 -0.69 17.79 -2.46
C PHE A 204 -1.59 16.63 -2.08
N ASN A 205 -2.38 16.85 -1.01
CA ASN A 205 -3.50 15.96 -0.71
C ASN A 205 -4.67 16.79 -0.16
N HIS A 206 -5.39 17.44 -1.06
CA HIS A 206 -6.55 18.25 -0.73
C HIS A 206 -7.82 17.44 -0.93
N SER A 207 -8.64 17.35 0.10
CA SER A 207 -9.92 16.64 0.07
C SER A 207 -10.92 17.27 1.04
N GLY A 208 -12.20 16.91 0.92
CA GLY A 208 -13.23 17.41 1.79
C GLY A 208 -13.24 16.79 3.17
N GLU A 209 -14.11 17.30 4.01
CA GLU A 209 -14.30 16.87 5.38
C GLU A 209 -14.72 15.39 5.47
N CYS A 210 -14.26 14.72 6.53
CA CYS A 210 -14.76 13.38 6.87
C CYS A 210 -16.08 13.49 7.62
N GLY A 211 -17.06 12.70 7.22
CA GLY A 211 -18.33 12.60 7.92
C GLY A 211 -18.17 12.08 9.35
N VAL A 212 -18.92 12.68 10.27
CA VAL A 212 -19.02 12.27 11.67
C VAL A 212 -20.18 11.31 11.85
N LYS A 213 -19.97 10.19 12.50
CA LYS A 213 -21.06 9.29 12.93
C LYS A 213 -21.56 9.76 14.28
N PRO A 214 -22.87 10.08 14.41
CA PRO A 214 -23.41 10.59 15.67
C PRO A 214 -23.41 9.52 16.76
N GLY A 215 -23.40 9.98 17.99
CA GLY A 215 -23.48 9.13 19.18
C GLY A 215 -22.89 9.80 20.42
N PRO A 216 -23.11 9.25 21.62
CA PRO A 216 -22.48 9.72 22.84
C PRO A 216 -20.96 9.51 22.77
N ASP A 217 -20.18 10.23 23.54
CA ASP A 217 -18.72 10.08 23.62
C ASP A 217 -18.36 8.82 24.43
N THR A 218 -18.39 7.69 23.76
CA THR A 218 -18.00 6.38 24.31
C THR A 218 -16.85 5.78 23.50
N PRO A 219 -16.11 4.82 24.06
CA PRO A 219 -15.09 4.09 23.30
C PRO A 219 -15.61 3.52 21.97
N GLU A 220 -16.83 3.01 21.95
CA GLU A 220 -17.47 2.45 20.77
C GLU A 220 -17.75 3.50 19.70
N THR A 221 -18.25 4.68 20.10
CA THR A 221 -18.47 5.80 19.17
C THR A 221 -17.16 6.34 18.65
N ARG A 222 -16.10 6.38 19.47
CA ARG A 222 -14.75 6.73 19.04
C ARG A 222 -14.22 5.73 18.02
N LEU A 223 -14.41 4.43 18.24
CA LEU A 223 -14.04 3.40 17.26
C LEU A 223 -14.84 3.53 15.97
N LYS A 224 -16.13 3.89 16.01
CA LYS A 224 -16.91 4.18 14.79
C LYS A 224 -16.39 5.39 14.03
N ASN A 225 -15.76 6.34 14.73
CA ASN A 225 -15.15 7.56 14.21
C ASN A 225 -13.60 7.51 14.23
N TRP A 226 -13.02 6.33 14.22
CA TRP A 226 -11.57 6.12 14.42
C TRP A 226 -10.71 7.01 13.54
N LEU A 227 -11.15 7.30 12.32
CA LEU A 227 -10.45 8.16 11.36
C LEU A 227 -10.24 9.59 11.86
N LEU A 228 -11.07 10.05 12.80
CA LEU A 228 -11.05 11.41 13.32
C LEU A 228 -10.15 11.58 14.57
N TYR A 229 -9.65 10.46 15.13
CA TYR A 229 -8.85 10.48 16.36
C TYR A 229 -7.39 10.12 16.09
N LYS A 230 -6.44 10.97 16.52
CA LYS A 230 -4.99 10.76 16.35
C LYS A 230 -4.52 9.43 16.90
N ALA A 231 -4.97 9.06 18.07
CA ALA A 231 -4.58 7.80 18.70
C ALA A 231 -4.98 6.56 17.89
N LEU A 232 -6.05 6.66 17.07
CA LEU A 232 -6.57 5.52 16.31
C LEU A 232 -6.12 5.54 14.85
N SER A 233 -5.89 6.72 14.27
CA SER A 233 -5.56 6.91 12.84
C SER A 233 -4.10 7.34 12.59
N GLY A 234 -3.43 7.91 13.58
CA GLY A 234 -2.13 8.56 13.39
C GLY A 234 -2.25 9.96 12.79
N ASP A 235 -3.41 10.59 12.92
CA ASP A 235 -3.78 11.84 12.25
C ASP A 235 -3.98 11.66 10.72
N TYR A 236 -4.51 12.66 10.05
CA TYR A 236 -4.62 12.67 8.59
C TYR A 236 -3.25 12.59 7.90
N MET A 237 -2.18 13.03 8.57
CA MET A 237 -0.82 12.90 8.06
C MET A 237 -0.46 11.43 7.80
N VAL A 238 -0.77 10.54 8.75
CA VAL A 238 -0.45 9.12 8.64
C VAL A 238 -1.51 8.37 7.84
N GLU A 239 -2.79 8.59 8.13
CA GLU A 239 -3.85 7.76 7.52
C GLU A 239 -4.15 8.12 6.06
N ILE A 240 -4.26 9.41 5.75
CA ILE A 240 -4.64 9.88 4.42
C ILE A 240 -3.42 10.31 3.60
N ASN A 241 -2.56 11.15 4.17
CA ASN A 241 -1.48 11.79 3.44
C ASN A 241 -0.32 10.84 3.14
N ILE A 242 -0.30 9.67 3.80
CA ILE A 242 0.69 8.63 3.56
C ILE A 242 0.83 8.25 2.09
N HIS A 243 -0.24 8.35 1.30
CA HIS A 243 -0.19 8.07 -0.13
C HIS A 243 0.73 9.03 -0.88
N SER A 244 0.63 10.35 -0.61
CA SER A 244 1.52 11.35 -1.24
C SER A 244 2.94 11.25 -0.68
N VAL A 245 3.07 10.98 0.62
CA VAL A 245 4.38 10.80 1.27
C VAL A 245 5.09 9.55 0.73
N ASP A 246 4.37 8.44 0.57
CA ASP A 246 4.92 7.21 0.00
C ASP A 246 5.38 7.41 -1.45
N MET A 247 4.59 8.12 -2.25
CA MET A 247 4.97 8.46 -3.62
C MET A 247 6.22 9.35 -3.67
N MET A 248 6.31 10.38 -2.83
CA MET A 248 7.52 11.21 -2.73
C MET A 248 8.75 10.36 -2.37
N HIS A 249 8.66 9.50 -1.35
CA HIS A 249 9.77 8.62 -0.95
C HIS A 249 10.16 7.64 -2.06
N TRP A 250 9.19 7.09 -2.76
CA TRP A 250 9.46 6.19 -3.89
C TRP A 250 10.18 6.91 -5.02
N MET A 251 9.73 8.12 -5.38
CA MET A 251 10.33 8.94 -6.42
C MET A 251 11.72 9.44 -6.03
N MET A 252 11.91 9.88 -4.79
CA MET A 252 13.19 10.40 -4.29
C MET A 252 14.18 9.30 -3.85
N GLN A 253 13.77 8.02 -3.78
CA GLN A 253 14.56 6.85 -3.39
C GLN A 253 15.13 6.87 -1.96
N LYS A 254 15.05 7.98 -1.27
CA LYS A 254 15.61 8.17 0.08
C LYS A 254 14.66 9.00 0.93
N PRO A 255 14.67 8.82 2.24
CA PRO A 255 13.93 9.71 3.13
C PRO A 255 14.50 11.13 3.09
N PRO A 256 13.72 12.16 3.43
CA PRO A 256 14.22 13.51 3.59
C PRO A 256 15.23 13.58 4.75
N LEU A 257 16.17 14.52 4.66
CA LEU A 257 17.16 14.82 5.70
C LEU A 257 16.53 15.58 6.87
N SER A 258 15.55 16.43 6.57
CA SER A 258 14.81 17.20 7.57
C SER A 258 13.41 17.54 7.04
N ALA A 259 12.55 17.92 7.98
CA ALA A 259 11.22 18.44 7.69
C ALA A 259 10.89 19.57 8.68
N ILE A 260 10.27 20.63 8.16
CA ILE A 260 9.70 21.70 8.98
C ILE A 260 8.27 21.95 8.49
N GLY A 261 7.35 22.13 9.41
CA GLY A 261 5.95 22.30 9.04
C GLY A 261 5.10 22.89 10.14
N SER A 262 3.90 23.28 9.75
CA SER A 262 2.85 23.78 10.64
C SER A 262 1.50 23.31 10.15
N GLY A 263 0.53 23.29 11.04
CA GLY A 263 -0.83 22.88 10.72
C GLY A 263 -1.78 23.17 11.87
N GLY A 264 -3.01 22.74 11.73
CA GLY A 264 -4.01 22.96 12.75
C GLY A 264 -5.34 22.29 12.41
N ARG A 265 -6.37 22.71 13.16
CA ARG A 265 -7.72 22.21 13.02
C ARG A 265 -8.70 23.37 12.90
N THR A 266 -9.51 23.36 11.86
CA THR A 266 -10.59 24.32 11.62
C THR A 266 -11.95 23.77 12.05
N SER A 267 -12.11 22.44 12.07
CA SER A 267 -13.37 21.79 12.43
C SER A 267 -13.82 22.17 13.83
N LYS A 268 -15.08 22.63 13.94
CA LYS A 268 -15.75 22.95 15.21
C LYS A 268 -16.43 21.71 15.83
N SER A 269 -16.38 20.55 15.18
CA SER A 269 -16.95 19.31 15.71
C SER A 269 -16.25 18.94 17.02
N PRO A 270 -16.99 18.56 18.09
CA PRO A 270 -16.40 18.02 19.30
C PRO A 270 -15.84 16.59 19.09
N VAL A 271 -16.18 15.94 17.96
CA VAL A 271 -15.74 14.60 17.63
C VAL A 271 -14.40 14.64 16.93
N GLY A 272 -13.42 13.94 17.51
CA GLY A 272 -12.08 13.84 16.96
C GLY A 272 -11.13 14.97 17.36
N ASP A 273 -9.85 14.74 17.14
CA ASP A 273 -8.74 15.66 17.50
C ASP A 273 -7.69 15.81 16.38
N ASN A 274 -7.93 15.24 15.20
CA ASN A 274 -7.04 15.34 14.06
C ASN A 274 -6.90 16.78 13.58
N TRP A 275 -5.72 17.12 13.07
CA TRP A 275 -5.51 18.31 12.28
C TRP A 275 -6.14 18.12 10.89
N ASP A 276 -6.79 19.15 10.38
CA ASP A 276 -7.47 19.13 9.08
C ASP A 276 -6.77 19.97 8.00
N TYR A 277 -5.68 20.65 8.37
CA TYR A 277 -4.74 21.24 7.41
C TYR A 277 -3.30 21.19 7.91
N LEU A 278 -2.37 21.11 6.96
CA LEU A 278 -0.94 21.21 7.25
C LEU A 278 -0.15 21.62 6.01
N GLY A 279 0.99 22.26 6.25
CA GLY A 279 2.01 22.55 5.27
C GLY A 279 3.37 22.09 5.79
N VAL A 280 4.14 21.38 4.98
CA VAL A 280 5.44 20.83 5.34
C VAL A 280 6.43 21.12 4.22
N LEU A 281 7.64 21.53 4.58
CA LEU A 281 8.80 21.56 3.69
C LEU A 281 9.71 20.39 4.06
N TYR A 282 9.90 19.46 3.15
CA TYR A 282 10.87 18.38 3.24
C TYR A 282 12.16 18.76 2.54
N GLN A 283 13.31 18.62 3.20
CA GLN A 283 14.61 18.82 2.61
C GLN A 283 15.22 17.45 2.27
N TYR A 284 15.40 17.16 1.00
CA TYR A 284 16.10 15.97 0.51
C TYR A 284 17.59 16.26 0.27
N ALA A 285 18.38 15.22 0.00
CA ALA A 285 19.77 15.35 -0.37
C ALA A 285 19.92 16.20 -1.65
N ASN A 286 21.12 16.75 -1.86
CA ASN A 286 21.47 17.63 -2.99
C ASN A 286 20.64 18.93 -3.04
N ASP A 287 20.26 19.43 -1.85
CA ASP A 287 19.50 20.67 -1.68
C ASP A 287 18.15 20.71 -2.38
N VAL A 288 17.48 19.56 -2.51
CA VAL A 288 16.17 19.47 -3.15
C VAL A 288 15.06 19.69 -2.12
N PRO A 289 14.37 20.83 -2.14
CA PRO A 289 13.18 21.05 -1.33
C PRO A 289 11.95 20.42 -1.98
N VAL A 290 11.07 19.81 -1.18
CA VAL A 290 9.75 19.35 -1.62
C VAL A 290 8.71 19.88 -0.64
N THR A 291 7.80 20.69 -1.13
CA THR A 291 6.67 21.18 -0.35
C THR A 291 5.53 20.18 -0.35
N PHE A 292 4.88 20.02 0.78
CA PHE A 292 3.68 19.21 0.90
C PHE A 292 2.58 20.02 1.59
N THR A 293 1.40 20.06 1.00
CA THR A 293 0.23 20.67 1.64
C THR A 293 -0.95 19.71 1.68
N SER A 294 -1.68 19.73 2.78
CA SER A 294 -2.87 18.95 2.99
C SER A 294 -4.01 19.80 3.51
N LYS A 295 -5.20 19.51 3.00
CA LYS A 295 -6.46 20.11 3.43
C LYS A 295 -7.52 19.04 3.55
N ARG A 296 -8.28 19.05 4.65
CA ARG A 296 -9.35 18.07 4.92
C ARG A 296 -10.61 18.74 5.48
N TYR A 297 -10.97 19.89 4.94
CA TYR A 297 -12.18 20.65 5.29
C TYR A 297 -12.85 21.17 4.01
N ASN A 298 -14.13 21.49 4.11
CA ASN A 298 -14.88 22.08 3.01
C ASN A 298 -14.69 23.61 3.02
N ASP A 299 -14.15 24.14 1.94
CA ASP A 299 -13.91 25.58 1.73
C ASP A 299 -14.93 26.25 0.81
N GLY A 300 -15.95 25.49 0.36
CA GLY A 300 -16.97 25.99 -0.55
C GLY A 300 -16.54 26.07 -2.02
N ALA A 301 -15.29 25.74 -2.33
CA ALA A 301 -14.77 25.84 -3.70
C ALA A 301 -15.19 24.67 -4.64
N GLY A 302 -15.91 23.69 -4.13
CA GLY A 302 -16.42 22.57 -4.92
C GLY A 302 -15.38 21.50 -5.21
N GLU A 303 -14.88 21.41 -6.42
CA GLU A 303 -13.95 20.35 -6.83
C GLU A 303 -12.57 20.45 -6.15
N GLN A 304 -12.02 19.26 -5.87
CA GLN A 304 -10.72 19.13 -5.22
C GLN A 304 -9.67 18.72 -6.24
N ASP A 305 -9.14 19.72 -6.94
CA ASP A 305 -8.17 19.49 -8.02
C ASP A 305 -6.85 18.90 -7.56
N LYS A 306 -6.48 19.09 -6.28
CA LYS A 306 -5.16 18.72 -5.75
C LYS A 306 -5.19 17.48 -4.87
N HIS A 307 -5.93 16.43 -5.29
CA HIS A 307 -5.98 15.18 -4.54
C HIS A 307 -4.85 14.24 -4.94
N GLN A 308 -3.97 13.91 -4.00
CA GLN A 308 -2.83 12.99 -4.15
C GLN A 308 -2.01 13.26 -5.43
N ILE A 309 -1.51 14.47 -5.55
CA ILE A 309 -0.62 14.90 -6.62
C ILE A 309 0.82 14.92 -6.09
N VAL A 310 1.76 14.49 -6.93
CA VAL A 310 3.20 14.73 -6.74
C VAL A 310 3.77 15.25 -8.06
N GLU A 311 4.49 16.37 -7.98
CA GLU A 311 5.21 17.00 -9.07
C GLU A 311 6.67 17.15 -8.71
N LEU A 312 7.54 16.80 -9.65
CA LEU A 312 8.99 16.98 -9.53
C LEU A 312 9.50 17.76 -10.73
N TYR A 313 10.38 18.70 -10.49
CA TYR A 313 10.97 19.59 -11.48
C TYR A 313 12.47 19.34 -11.57
N GLY A 314 12.96 19.17 -12.78
CA GLY A 314 14.37 18.96 -13.06
C GLY A 314 14.85 19.81 -14.23
N THR A 315 16.17 19.78 -14.50
CA THR A 315 16.80 20.59 -15.55
C THR A 315 16.37 20.23 -16.97
N ASP A 316 15.88 19.01 -17.17
CA ASP A 316 15.50 18.46 -18.47
C ASP A 316 14.00 18.22 -18.64
N GLY A 317 13.24 18.44 -17.58
CA GLY A 317 11.80 18.26 -17.61
C GLY A 317 11.11 18.31 -16.24
N ARG A 318 9.82 18.03 -16.25
CA ARG A 318 9.00 17.87 -15.04
C ARG A 318 8.16 16.61 -15.10
N LEU A 319 7.94 16.03 -13.94
CA LEU A 319 7.04 14.90 -13.74
C LEU A 319 5.77 15.41 -13.05
N HIS A 320 4.62 14.93 -13.50
CA HIS A 320 3.30 15.15 -12.86
C HIS A 320 2.60 13.82 -12.68
N THR A 321 2.14 13.56 -11.46
CA THR A 321 1.29 12.41 -11.15
C THR A 321 0.06 12.87 -10.39
N LYS A 322 -1.09 12.28 -10.71
CA LYS A 322 -2.36 12.52 -10.00
C LYS A 322 -3.06 11.18 -9.79
N TYR A 323 -3.47 10.91 -8.56
CA TYR A 323 -4.29 9.73 -8.26
C TYR A 323 -5.57 9.73 -9.10
N ALA A 324 -5.87 8.59 -9.72
CA ALA A 324 -6.96 8.46 -10.69
C ALA A 324 -6.91 9.48 -11.85
N GLY A 325 -5.77 10.10 -12.05
CA GLY A 325 -5.49 11.05 -13.10
C GLY A 325 -4.36 10.58 -14.00
N ARG A 326 -3.74 11.54 -14.68
CA ARG A 326 -2.64 11.23 -15.59
C ARG A 326 -1.30 11.17 -14.85
N CYS A 327 -0.46 10.23 -15.29
CA CYS A 327 0.97 10.26 -15.02
C CYS A 327 1.68 10.71 -16.29
N MET A 328 2.53 11.74 -16.20
CA MET A 328 3.24 12.26 -17.37
C MET A 328 4.60 12.83 -17.00
N ILE A 329 5.49 12.77 -17.96
CA ILE A 329 6.77 13.49 -17.97
C ILE A 329 6.73 14.45 -19.14
N LEU A 330 7.04 15.72 -18.88
CA LEU A 330 7.13 16.79 -19.87
C LEU A 330 8.57 17.28 -19.91
N GLY A 331 9.08 17.62 -21.08
CA GLY A 331 10.46 18.10 -21.26
C GLY A 331 11.16 17.45 -22.45
N ARG A 332 12.48 17.25 -22.37
CA ARG A 332 13.30 16.73 -23.47
C ARG A 332 12.90 15.32 -23.90
N ASN A 333 12.58 14.44 -22.96
CA ASN A 333 12.17 13.06 -23.20
C ASN A 333 10.77 12.83 -22.64
N PRO A 334 9.73 13.28 -23.33
CA PRO A 334 8.37 13.24 -22.79
C PRO A 334 7.83 11.81 -22.71
N TYR A 335 6.98 11.57 -21.67
CA TYR A 335 6.21 10.36 -21.53
C TYR A 335 4.77 10.72 -21.19
N LYS A 336 3.82 10.19 -21.96
CA LYS A 336 2.40 10.26 -21.67
C LYS A 336 1.96 8.88 -21.19
N GLY A 337 1.99 8.68 -19.90
CA GLY A 337 1.33 7.54 -19.26
C GLY A 337 -0.18 7.66 -19.43
N GLY A 338 -0.88 6.55 -19.27
CA GLY A 338 -2.32 6.51 -19.26
C GLY A 338 -2.91 7.22 -18.03
N LYS A 339 -4.22 7.24 -17.97
CA LYS A 339 -4.92 7.62 -16.77
C LYS A 339 -4.73 6.51 -15.74
N THR A 340 -4.17 6.85 -14.58
CA THR A 340 -4.08 5.90 -13.47
C THR A 340 -5.51 5.43 -13.14
N THR A 341 -5.72 4.13 -13.16
CA THR A 341 -7.04 3.57 -12.85
C THR A 341 -7.37 3.85 -11.40
N THR A 342 -8.54 4.36 -11.15
CA THR A 342 -9.11 4.31 -9.81
C THR A 342 -9.47 2.87 -9.53
N LEU A 343 -8.62 2.15 -8.83
CA LEU A 343 -8.94 0.84 -8.29
C LEU A 343 -10.27 0.81 -7.49
N TYR A 344 -10.86 1.98 -7.23
CA TYR A 344 -12.14 2.16 -6.58
C TYR A 344 -13.36 2.02 -7.49
N ARG A 345 -13.24 2.31 -8.78
CA ARG A 345 -14.39 2.34 -9.69
C ARG A 345 -14.44 1.18 -10.67
N ASP A 346 -13.29 0.69 -11.11
CA ASP A 346 -13.22 -0.21 -12.27
C ASP A 346 -12.95 -1.66 -11.90
N GLY A 347 -12.96 -2.01 -10.59
CA GLY A 347 -12.75 -3.39 -10.15
C GLY A 347 -11.37 -3.96 -10.44
N ALA A 348 -10.45 -3.17 -10.95
CA ALA A 348 -9.08 -3.59 -11.16
C ALA A 348 -8.42 -3.83 -9.80
N VAL A 349 -8.03 -5.05 -9.56
CA VAL A 349 -7.31 -5.49 -8.38
C VAL A 349 -5.83 -5.42 -8.67
N ALA A 350 -5.09 -4.87 -7.74
CA ALA A 350 -3.65 -5.05 -7.71
C ALA A 350 -3.27 -6.50 -7.43
#